data_2d4649423a7577e0fe94b8ee1b2252aa
#
_entry.id   2d4649423a7577e0fe94b8ee1b2252aa
#
_cell.length_a   1.000
_cell.length_b   1.000
_cell.length_c   1.000
_cell.angle_alpha   90.00
_cell.angle_beta   90.00
_cell.angle_gamma   90.00
#
_symmetry.space_group_name_H-M   'P 1'
#
loop_
_entity.id
_entity.type
_entity.pdbx_description
1 polymer ?
#
loop_
_entity_poly.entity_id
_entity_poly.type
_entity_poly.pdbx_seq_one_letter_code
_entity_poly.pdbx_strand_id
1 'polypeptide(L)' 'MKNMRLWMPTTKWNKIGRIVTLLSQRLDVSGERALDIFYTSRTNELLHDEHTGLYLMSDLYIVDEVIRELQGK' A
#
# COMPACT_ATOMS: atom_id res chain seq x y z
N MET A 1 -3.90 -19.07 14.36
CA MET A 1 -3.47 -18.74 13.92
C MET A 1 -3.46 -18.48 12.72
N LYS A 2 -3.00 -18.76 12.13
CA LYS A 2 -2.90 -18.60 10.91
C LYS A 2 -4.08 -18.52 10.16
N ASN A 3 -5.10 -18.89 10.58
CA ASN A 3 -6.29 -18.97 9.81
C ASN A 3 -7.04 -17.69 9.63
N MET A 4 -6.65 -16.67 10.31
CA MET A 4 -7.36 -15.46 10.19
C MET A 4 -7.35 -14.90 8.81
N ARG A 5 -6.34 -15.23 8.04
CA ARG A 5 -6.28 -14.72 6.71
C ARG A 5 -7.21 -15.36 5.75
N LEU A 6 -7.82 -16.46 6.08
CA LEU A 6 -8.60 -17.19 5.13
C LEU A 6 -9.84 -16.46 4.66
N TRP A 7 -10.34 -15.53 5.43
CA TRP A 7 -11.52 -14.80 5.01
C TRP A 7 -11.20 -13.46 4.37
N MET A 8 -9.93 -13.15 4.19
CA MET A 8 -9.53 -11.92 3.55
C MET A 8 -9.31 -12.14 2.06
N PRO A 9 -9.64 -11.17 1.22
CA PRO A 9 -9.41 -11.33 -0.22
C PRO A 9 -7.92 -11.44 -0.48
N THR A 10 -7.50 -12.57 -0.99
CA THR A 10 -6.10 -12.82 -1.27
C THR A 10 -5.51 -11.81 -2.24
N THR A 11 -6.29 -11.44 -3.24
CA THR A 11 -5.83 -10.49 -4.25
C THR A 11 -5.46 -9.15 -3.63
N LYS A 12 -6.28 -8.68 -2.71
CA LYS A 12 -6.05 -7.41 -2.08
C LYS A 12 -4.79 -7.46 -1.21
N TRP A 13 -4.60 -8.56 -0.49
CA TRP A 13 -3.42 -8.70 0.33
C TRP A 13 -2.16 -8.78 -0.50
N ASN A 14 -2.23 -9.48 -1.64
CA ASN A 14 -1.08 -9.58 -2.52
C ASN A 14 -0.68 -8.22 -3.06
N LYS A 15 -1.67 -7.41 -3.41
CA LYS A 15 -1.38 -6.09 -3.95
C LYS A 15 -0.76 -5.20 -2.89
N ILE A 16 -1.29 -5.21 -1.69
CA ILE A 16 -0.74 -4.40 -0.60
C ILE A 16 0.68 -4.85 -0.28
N GLY A 17 0.92 -6.17 -0.27
CA GLY A 17 2.25 -6.69 -0.01
C GLY A 17 3.27 -6.21 -1.04
N ARG A 18 2.88 -6.20 -2.32
CA ARG A 18 3.78 -5.71 -3.36
C ARG A 18 4.04 -4.23 -3.21
N ILE A 19 3.01 -3.46 -2.89
CA ILE A 19 3.15 -2.02 -2.71
C ILE A 19 4.10 -1.73 -1.56
N VAL A 20 3.91 -2.41 -0.43
CA VAL A 20 4.75 -2.19 0.75
C VAL A 20 6.20 -2.57 0.46
N THR A 21 6.40 -3.68 -0.26
CA THR A 21 7.75 -4.10 -0.62
C THR A 21 8.44 -3.06 -1.49
N LEU A 22 7.74 -2.57 -2.50
CA LEU A 22 8.31 -1.54 -3.37
C LEU A 22 8.58 -0.26 -2.60
N LEU A 23 7.67 0.09 -1.72
CA LEU A 23 7.82 1.30 -0.94
C LEU A 23 9.04 1.21 -0.03
N SER A 24 9.25 0.04 0.60
CA SER A 24 10.40 -0.13 1.47
C SER A 24 11.70 0.03 0.68
N GLN A 25 11.71 -0.47 -0.54
CA GLN A 25 12.90 -0.35 -1.39
C GLN A 25 13.14 1.08 -1.82
N ARG A 26 12.07 1.78 -2.21
CA ARG A 26 12.21 3.15 -2.66
C ARG A 26 12.63 4.09 -1.56
N LEU A 27 12.14 3.87 -0.34
CA LEU A 27 12.44 4.73 0.79
C LEU A 27 13.64 4.23 1.60
N ASP A 28 14.13 3.04 1.28
CA ASP A 28 15.25 2.44 2.00
C ASP A 28 14.92 2.31 3.48
N VAL A 29 13.77 1.76 3.77
CA VAL A 29 13.33 1.51 5.14
C VAL A 29 12.91 0.05 5.26
N SER A 30 12.72 -0.42 6.48
CA SER A 30 12.29 -1.79 6.70
C SER A 30 10.87 -2.00 6.18
N GLY A 31 10.50 -3.25 5.98
CA GLY A 31 9.15 -3.56 5.56
C GLY A 31 8.12 -3.10 6.57
N GLU A 32 8.43 -3.24 7.86
CA GLU A 32 7.52 -2.79 8.91
C GLU A 32 7.31 -1.29 8.85
N ARG A 33 8.39 -0.56 8.62
CA ARG A 33 8.29 0.88 8.53
C ARG A 33 7.47 1.28 7.31
N ALA A 34 7.71 0.62 6.18
CA ALA A 34 6.98 0.92 4.97
C ALA A 34 5.49 0.63 5.15
N LEU A 35 5.16 -0.46 5.84
CA LEU A 35 3.78 -0.79 6.09
C LEU A 35 3.09 0.28 6.93
N ASP A 36 3.80 0.75 7.96
CA ASP A 36 3.27 1.80 8.81
C ASP A 36 3.04 3.08 8.02
N ILE A 37 4.01 3.46 7.20
CA ILE A 37 3.89 4.64 6.35
C ILE A 37 2.68 4.49 5.42
N PHE A 38 2.53 3.33 4.82
CA PHE A 38 1.43 3.10 3.90
C PHE A 38 0.08 3.17 4.61
N TYR A 39 -0.03 2.55 5.78
CA TYR A 39 -1.29 2.50 6.49
C TYR A 39 -1.75 3.87 6.98
N THR A 40 -0.82 4.76 7.24
CA THR A 40 -1.19 6.09 7.73
C THR A 40 -1.34 7.09 6.58
N SER A 41 -1.13 6.65 5.34
CA SER A 41 -1.18 7.55 4.21
C SER A 41 -2.61 7.78 3.73
N ARG A 42 -2.81 8.91 3.10
CA ARG A 42 -4.07 9.19 2.46
C ARG A 42 -4.27 8.26 1.26
N THR A 43 -3.18 7.86 0.64
CA THR A 43 -3.23 6.95 -0.50
C THR A 43 -3.88 5.63 -0.08
N ASN A 44 -3.61 5.15 1.13
CA ASN A 44 -4.24 3.94 1.59
C ASN A 44 -5.76 4.10 1.69
N GLU A 45 -6.22 5.25 2.18
CA GLU A 45 -7.65 5.51 2.25
C GLU A 45 -8.27 5.50 0.87
N LEU A 46 -7.62 6.14 -0.08
CA LEU A 46 -8.12 6.20 -1.45
C LEU A 46 -8.11 4.83 -2.11
N LEU A 47 -7.15 4.01 -1.76
CA LEU A 47 -7.05 2.67 -2.32
C LEU A 47 -8.26 1.82 -1.94
N HIS A 48 -8.78 2.01 -0.73
CA HIS A 48 -9.93 1.25 -0.26
C HIS A 48 -11.26 1.85 -0.67
N ASP A 49 -11.24 3.01 -1.30
CA ASP A 49 -12.45 3.67 -1.76
C ASP A 49 -12.66 3.28 -3.21
N GLU A 50 -13.71 2.52 -3.46
CA GLU A 50 -13.97 2.00 -4.80
C GLU A 50 -14.23 3.08 -5.83
N HIS A 51 -14.66 4.24 -5.38
CA HIS A 51 -14.98 5.33 -6.30
C HIS A 51 -13.75 5.98 -6.91
N THR A 52 -12.58 5.80 -6.29
CA THR A 52 -11.37 6.43 -6.81
C THR A 52 -10.75 5.64 -7.95
N GLY A 53 -11.03 4.34 -8.03
CA GLY A 53 -10.38 3.50 -9.03
C GLY A 53 -8.90 3.27 -8.79
N LEU A 54 -8.38 3.75 -7.68
CA LEU A 54 -6.94 3.65 -7.41
C LEU A 54 -6.47 2.20 -7.32
N TYR A 55 -7.33 1.33 -6.81
CA TYR A 55 -6.97 -0.08 -6.69
C TYR A 55 -6.62 -0.69 -8.06
N LEU A 56 -7.16 -0.15 -9.13
CA LEU A 56 -6.91 -0.67 -10.47
C LEU A 56 -5.64 -0.14 -11.09
N MET A 57 -5.00 0.81 -10.46
CA MET A 57 -3.74 1.36 -10.96
C MET A 57 -2.59 0.43 -10.65
N SER A 58 -1.47 0.61 -11.35
CA SER A 58 -0.32 -0.24 -11.14
C SER A 58 0.27 -0.02 -9.75
N ASP A 59 1.00 -1.03 -9.28
CA ASP A 59 1.65 -0.93 -7.98
C ASP A 59 2.61 0.26 -7.94
N LEU A 60 3.34 0.47 -9.03
CA LEU A 60 4.30 1.58 -9.07
C LEU A 60 3.60 2.93 -9.00
N TYR A 61 2.44 3.03 -9.63
CA TYR A 61 1.69 4.28 -9.58
C TYR A 61 1.29 4.58 -8.13
N ILE A 62 0.82 3.56 -7.42
CA ILE A 62 0.38 3.74 -6.05
C ILE A 62 1.56 4.09 -5.14
N VAL A 63 2.70 3.43 -5.34
CA VAL A 63 3.90 3.72 -4.57
C VAL A 63 4.32 5.16 -4.80
N ASP A 64 4.28 5.62 -6.05
CA ASP A 64 4.65 7.00 -6.36
C ASP A 64 3.71 7.99 -5.69
N GLU A 65 2.43 7.63 -5.58
CA GLU A 65 1.48 8.51 -4.89
C GLU A 65 1.81 8.65 -3.41
N VAL A 66 2.20 7.54 -2.77
CA VAL A 66 2.58 7.60 -1.36
C VAL A 66 3.81 8.48 -1.19
N ILE A 67 4.80 8.30 -2.06
CA ILE A 67 6.04 9.07 -1.98
C ILE A 67 5.77 10.54 -2.20
N ARG A 68 4.93 10.85 -3.19
CA ARG A 68 4.57 12.23 -3.46
C ARG A 68 3.89 12.86 -2.27
N GLU A 69 3.04 12.09 -1.60
CA GLU A 69 2.35 12.56 -0.43
C GLU A 69 3.34 12.90 0.69
N LEU A 70 4.35 12.07 0.86
CA LEU A 70 5.39 12.33 1.87
C LEU A 70 6.18 13.59 1.54
N GLN A 71 6.46 13.79 0.26
CA GLN A 71 7.24 14.96 -0.14
C GLN A 71 6.44 16.24 -0.04
N GLY A 72 5.14 16.14 -0.13
CA GLY A 72 4.28 17.31 -0.09
C GLY A 72 4.09 17.87 1.30
N LYS A 73 4.64 17.17 2.28
CA LYS A 73 4.52 17.68 3.65
C LYS A 73 5.69 18.56 4.08
#